data_cb38bfc3d60d21187670c44346573c35
#
_entry.id   cb38bfc3d60d21187670c44346573c35
#
_cell.length_a   1.000
_cell.length_b   1.000
_cell.length_c   1.000
_cell.angle_alpha   90.00
_cell.angle_beta   90.00
_cell.angle_gamma   90.00
#
_symmetry.space_group_name_H-M   'P 1'
#
loop_
_entity.id
_entity.type
_entity.pdbx_description
1 polymer ?
#
loop_
_entity_poly.entity_id
_entity_poly.type
_entity_poly.pdbx_seq_one_letter_code
_entity_poly.pdbx_strand_id
1 'polypeptide(L)'
;MTALFPRPTLWTQLAWRLKPVRPEGLACPGFEKAAANLPADVRTFVSDSYPRNHTYTPVADRLVPNPKLAVRVAGLSQYYPAPLTSLLDLSCSKGFFVFHAAARETCKRAVGIDLSDECLEVCRLLNSGFDRCERVRFERLTLPELAGRIGEFGGPFQTVLLINTYQYLFFGSTVAPAVGQDHREIFRLLRTVCSGRVVFHNRLSLADLQSDPQERASRAGTGKLYHPQAIREAAEGFFRVTALRRWLGRPVWLLDAK
;
A
#
# COMPACT_ATOMS: atom_id res chain seq x y z
N MET A 1 24.36 -18.89 10.28
CA MET A 1 23.44 -17.84 9.72
C MET A 1 22.41 -18.55 8.86
N THR A 2 21.30 -18.93 9.46
CA THR A 2 20.16 -19.56 8.75
C THR A 2 19.48 -18.50 7.92
N ALA A 3 19.28 -18.76 6.63
CA ALA A 3 18.61 -17.82 5.73
C ALA A 3 17.22 -17.48 6.28
N LEU A 4 16.96 -16.21 6.59
CA LEU A 4 15.71 -15.70 7.14
C LEU A 4 14.48 -15.92 6.25
N PHE A 5 14.69 -16.42 5.03
CA PHE A 5 13.63 -16.78 4.09
C PHE A 5 14.04 -18.02 3.29
N PRO A 6 13.22 -19.07 3.26
CA PRO A 6 13.44 -20.16 2.34
C PRO A 6 13.37 -19.62 0.89
N ARG A 7 14.36 -19.92 0.08
CA ARG A 7 14.31 -19.61 -1.36
C ARG A 7 13.08 -20.31 -1.95
N PRO A 8 12.22 -19.61 -2.70
CA PRO A 8 11.09 -20.24 -3.34
C PRO A 8 11.63 -21.31 -4.29
N THR A 9 11.10 -22.51 -4.20
CA THR A 9 11.43 -23.58 -5.15
C THR A 9 10.98 -23.15 -6.56
N LEU A 10 11.68 -23.64 -7.59
CA LEU A 10 11.29 -23.42 -9.00
C LEU A 10 9.80 -23.71 -9.25
N TRP A 11 9.23 -24.72 -8.57
CA TRP A 11 7.83 -25.09 -8.63
C TRP A 11 6.88 -24.04 -8.05
N THR A 12 7.25 -23.36 -6.97
CA THR A 12 6.46 -22.26 -6.44
C THR A 12 6.48 -21.05 -7.36
N GLN A 13 7.57 -20.79 -8.05
CA GLN A 13 7.65 -19.72 -9.06
C GLN A 13 6.86 -20.07 -10.33
N LEU A 14 6.86 -21.33 -10.77
CA LEU A 14 6.07 -21.82 -11.91
C LEU A 14 4.56 -21.84 -11.59
N ALA A 15 4.16 -22.28 -10.41
CA ALA A 15 2.74 -22.37 -10.03
C ALA A 15 2.02 -21.02 -10.12
N TRP A 16 2.74 -19.89 -9.94
CA TRP A 16 2.19 -18.54 -10.11
C TRP A 16 2.15 -18.08 -11.57
N ARG A 17 3.00 -18.66 -12.43
CA ARG A 17 2.90 -18.45 -13.89
C ARG A 17 1.76 -19.24 -14.52
N LEU A 18 1.28 -20.30 -13.85
CA LEU A 18 0.27 -21.23 -14.37
C LEU A 18 -1.19 -20.87 -14.05
N LYS A 19 -1.43 -19.90 -13.14
CA LYS A 19 -2.77 -19.32 -12.96
C LYS A 19 -2.71 -17.85 -13.38
N PRO A 20 -3.05 -17.53 -14.63
CA PRO A 20 -3.09 -16.14 -15.06
C PRO A 20 -4.10 -15.38 -14.19
N VAL A 21 -3.63 -14.34 -13.52
CA VAL A 21 -4.53 -13.41 -12.84
C VAL A 21 -5.35 -12.72 -13.93
N ARG A 22 -6.66 -12.90 -13.91
CA ARG A 22 -7.58 -12.21 -14.83
C ARG A 22 -7.90 -10.84 -14.22
N PRO A 23 -7.46 -9.73 -14.83
CA PRO A 23 -7.71 -8.38 -14.32
C PRO A 23 -9.19 -8.09 -14.10
N GLU A 24 -10.05 -8.60 -14.97
CA GLU A 24 -11.50 -8.41 -14.92
C GLU A 24 -12.13 -8.97 -13.64
N GLY A 25 -11.60 -10.10 -13.13
CA GLY A 25 -12.02 -10.70 -11.85
C GLY A 25 -11.63 -9.89 -10.63
N LEU A 26 -10.78 -8.89 -10.80
CA LEU A 26 -10.33 -7.95 -9.76
C LEU A 26 -10.83 -6.52 -10.01
N ALA A 27 -11.71 -6.34 -10.99
CA ALA A 27 -12.27 -5.04 -11.30
C ALA A 27 -13.06 -4.50 -10.10
N CYS A 28 -12.96 -3.19 -9.88
CA CYS A 28 -13.69 -2.48 -8.85
C CYS A 28 -14.95 -1.87 -9.47
N PRO A 29 -16.18 -2.38 -9.16
CA PRO A 29 -17.43 -1.85 -9.68
C PRO A 29 -17.85 -0.55 -8.98
N GLY A 30 -18.91 0.08 -9.47
CA GLY A 30 -19.53 1.24 -8.86
C GLY A 30 -19.02 2.59 -9.39
N PHE A 31 -18.60 2.63 -10.66
CA PHE A 31 -18.04 3.84 -11.29
C PHE A 31 -18.82 4.31 -12.53
N GLU A 32 -20.11 3.95 -12.67
CA GLU A 32 -20.90 4.29 -13.86
C GLU A 32 -20.82 5.78 -14.21
N LYS A 33 -21.01 6.66 -13.22
CA LYS A 33 -20.98 8.12 -13.43
C LYS A 33 -19.56 8.64 -13.67
N ALA A 34 -18.57 8.09 -12.98
CA ALA A 34 -17.18 8.55 -13.07
C ALA A 34 -16.54 8.12 -14.38
N ALA A 35 -16.70 6.86 -14.80
CA ALA A 35 -16.05 6.34 -16.00
C ALA A 35 -16.55 7.00 -17.28
N ALA A 36 -17.85 7.34 -17.37
CA ALA A 36 -18.43 8.00 -18.53
C ALA A 36 -17.91 9.42 -18.75
N ASN A 37 -17.70 10.18 -17.66
CA ASN A 37 -17.39 11.61 -17.68
C ASN A 37 -15.92 11.94 -17.38
N LEU A 38 -15.04 10.94 -17.31
CA LEU A 38 -13.64 11.16 -16.97
C LEU A 38 -12.92 11.92 -18.11
N PRO A 39 -12.26 13.06 -17.84
CA PRO A 39 -11.48 13.78 -18.85
C PRO A 39 -10.40 12.88 -19.49
N ALA A 40 -10.07 13.15 -20.75
CA ALA A 40 -9.14 12.29 -21.50
C ALA A 40 -7.73 12.24 -20.91
N ASP A 41 -7.23 13.34 -20.39
CA ASP A 41 -5.95 13.47 -19.69
C ASP A 41 -5.92 12.65 -18.39
N VAL A 42 -6.99 12.73 -17.59
CA VAL A 42 -7.13 11.94 -16.36
C VAL A 42 -7.23 10.45 -16.69
N ARG A 43 -7.97 10.08 -17.74
CA ARG A 43 -8.04 8.70 -18.22
C ARG A 43 -6.65 8.18 -18.61
N THR A 44 -5.88 8.97 -19.34
CA THR A 44 -4.51 8.65 -19.71
C THR A 44 -3.63 8.54 -18.47
N PHE A 45 -3.75 9.47 -17.53
CA PHE A 45 -2.97 9.45 -16.28
C PHE A 45 -3.19 8.17 -15.49
N VAL A 46 -4.43 7.74 -15.27
CA VAL A 46 -4.70 6.51 -14.48
C VAL A 46 -4.29 5.24 -15.21
N SER A 47 -4.30 5.24 -16.55
CA SER A 47 -4.05 4.03 -17.34
C SER A 47 -2.59 3.83 -17.74
N ASP A 48 -1.78 4.89 -17.89
CA ASP A 48 -0.43 4.77 -18.43
C ASP A 48 0.68 5.53 -17.68
N SER A 49 0.36 6.47 -16.78
CA SER A 49 1.41 7.24 -16.08
C SER A 49 2.23 6.40 -15.08
N TYR A 50 3.42 6.90 -14.74
CA TYR A 50 4.25 6.32 -13.68
C TYR A 50 3.58 6.52 -12.29
N PRO A 51 3.71 5.55 -11.36
CA PRO A 51 4.28 4.22 -11.54
C PRO A 51 3.28 3.23 -12.19
N ARG A 52 3.71 2.56 -13.27
CA ARG A 52 2.85 1.65 -14.07
C ARG A 52 2.27 0.44 -13.32
N ASN A 53 2.77 0.13 -12.14
CA ASN A 53 2.23 -0.92 -11.28
C ASN A 53 1.11 -0.45 -10.36
N HIS A 54 0.62 0.78 -10.56
CA HIS A 54 -0.55 1.37 -9.94
C HIS A 54 -1.62 1.79 -10.96
N THR A 55 -1.44 1.42 -12.24
CA THR A 55 -2.35 1.82 -13.31
C THR A 55 -3.54 0.87 -13.46
N TYR A 56 -4.66 1.44 -13.84
CA TYR A 56 -5.92 0.76 -14.14
C TYR A 56 -6.67 1.50 -15.24
N THR A 57 -7.59 0.81 -15.90
CA THR A 57 -8.38 1.38 -16.98
C THR A 57 -9.84 1.50 -16.53
N PRO A 58 -10.41 2.71 -16.54
CA PRO A 58 -11.85 2.90 -16.37
C PRO A 58 -12.59 2.35 -17.58
N VAL A 59 -13.44 1.34 -17.37
CA VAL A 59 -14.22 0.67 -18.43
C VAL A 59 -15.66 0.51 -17.96
N ALA A 60 -16.60 1.08 -18.68
CA ALA A 60 -18.01 1.08 -18.32
C ALA A 60 -18.22 1.55 -16.86
N ASP A 61 -18.70 0.67 -16.00
CA ASP A 61 -19.05 0.92 -14.59
C ASP A 61 -17.94 0.56 -13.60
N ARG A 62 -16.72 0.27 -14.05
CA ARG A 62 -15.67 -0.31 -13.21
C ARG A 62 -14.26 0.19 -13.51
N LEU A 63 -13.38 0.06 -12.52
CA LEU A 63 -11.94 0.22 -12.71
C LEU A 63 -11.29 -1.15 -12.88
N VAL A 64 -10.69 -1.41 -14.04
CA VAL A 64 -10.02 -2.68 -14.34
C VAL A 64 -8.51 -2.50 -14.11
N PRO A 65 -7.88 -3.22 -13.17
CA PRO A 65 -6.45 -3.06 -12.91
C PRO A 65 -5.63 -3.57 -14.10
N ASN A 66 -4.61 -2.83 -14.50
CA ASN A 66 -3.67 -3.32 -15.52
C ASN A 66 -2.88 -4.53 -14.98
N PRO A 67 -2.31 -5.41 -15.81
CA PRO A 67 -1.77 -6.70 -15.39
C PRO A 67 -0.79 -6.65 -14.21
N LYS A 68 0.08 -5.63 -14.14
CA LYS A 68 1.03 -5.46 -13.02
C LYS A 68 0.31 -5.12 -11.70
N LEU A 69 -0.73 -4.30 -11.75
CA LEU A 69 -1.54 -3.98 -10.59
C LEU A 69 -2.42 -5.18 -10.19
N ALA A 70 -3.03 -5.87 -11.16
CA ALA A 70 -3.85 -7.06 -10.93
C ALA A 70 -3.08 -8.14 -10.12
N VAL A 71 -1.84 -8.42 -10.54
CA VAL A 71 -0.96 -9.34 -9.79
C VAL A 71 -0.72 -8.86 -8.35
N ARG A 72 -0.51 -7.56 -8.14
CA ARG A 72 -0.32 -7.01 -6.78
C ARG A 72 -1.59 -7.13 -5.94
N VAL A 73 -2.74 -6.78 -6.51
CA VAL A 73 -4.03 -6.87 -5.82
C VAL A 73 -4.32 -8.31 -5.44
N ALA A 74 -4.23 -9.27 -6.37
CA ALA A 74 -4.43 -10.69 -6.09
C ALA A 74 -3.48 -11.21 -4.99
N GLY A 75 -2.22 -10.80 -5.05
CA GLY A 75 -1.19 -11.25 -4.10
C GLY A 75 -1.31 -10.67 -2.70
N LEU A 76 -1.88 -9.48 -2.52
CA LEU A 76 -1.92 -8.79 -1.24
C LEU A 76 -3.31 -8.78 -0.61
N SER A 77 -4.38 -8.68 -1.40
CA SER A 77 -5.75 -8.65 -0.85
C SER A 77 -6.20 -9.98 -0.23
N GLN A 78 -5.54 -11.09 -0.54
CA GLN A 78 -5.79 -12.38 0.11
C GLN A 78 -5.46 -12.38 1.62
N TYR A 79 -4.68 -11.39 2.07
CA TYR A 79 -4.28 -11.25 3.47
C TYR A 79 -5.20 -10.30 4.27
N TYR A 80 -6.22 -9.75 3.62
CA TYR A 80 -7.22 -8.97 4.34
C TYR A 80 -8.01 -9.87 5.28
N PRO A 81 -8.41 -9.39 6.46
CA PRO A 81 -9.31 -10.14 7.33
C PRO A 81 -10.68 -10.34 6.68
N ALA A 82 -11.39 -11.35 7.10
CA ALA A 82 -12.79 -11.56 6.74
C ALA A 82 -13.64 -11.55 8.03
N PRO A 83 -14.51 -10.55 8.21
CA PRO A 83 -14.81 -9.43 7.31
C PRO A 83 -13.73 -8.32 7.31
N LEU A 84 -13.54 -7.67 6.17
CA LEU A 84 -12.78 -6.43 6.08
C LEU A 84 -13.72 -5.27 6.45
N THR A 85 -13.47 -4.58 7.56
CA THR A 85 -14.34 -3.49 8.04
C THR A 85 -13.79 -2.10 7.76
N SER A 86 -12.47 -1.94 7.80
CA SER A 86 -11.80 -0.67 7.44
C SER A 86 -10.40 -0.89 6.88
N LEU A 87 -10.00 -0.02 5.95
CA LEU A 87 -8.69 -0.07 5.31
C LEU A 87 -8.05 1.31 5.24
N LEU A 88 -6.75 1.35 5.51
CA LEU A 88 -5.87 2.50 5.26
C LEU A 88 -4.77 2.09 4.27
N ASP A 89 -4.57 2.88 3.22
CA ASP A 89 -3.42 2.74 2.30
C ASP A 89 -2.45 3.91 2.50
N LEU A 90 -1.25 3.60 3.02
CA LEU A 90 -0.21 4.57 3.38
C LEU A 90 0.70 4.95 2.20
N SER A 91 0.27 5.28 1.11
CA SER A 91 0.78 5.79 -0.17
C SER A 91 -0.07 5.21 -1.28
N CYS A 92 -1.29 5.71 -1.28
CA CYS A 92 -2.34 5.14 -2.10
C CYS A 92 -2.14 5.38 -3.61
N SER A 93 -1.22 6.29 -4.00
CA SER A 93 -1.01 6.66 -5.39
C SER A 93 -2.36 6.98 -6.07
N LYS A 94 -2.75 6.25 -7.09
CA LYS A 94 -4.01 6.43 -7.84
C LYS A 94 -5.23 5.77 -7.17
N GLY A 95 -5.15 5.35 -5.91
CA GLY A 95 -6.28 4.96 -5.06
C GLY A 95 -6.90 3.58 -5.29
N PHE A 96 -6.37 2.75 -6.19
CA PHE A 96 -7.03 1.49 -6.56
C PHE A 96 -7.32 0.56 -5.37
N PHE A 97 -6.36 0.36 -4.46
CA PHE A 97 -6.58 -0.51 -3.29
C PHE A 97 -7.66 0.03 -2.35
N VAL A 98 -7.77 1.34 -2.24
CA VAL A 98 -8.80 2.02 -1.42
C VAL A 98 -10.18 1.75 -2.01
N PHE A 99 -10.37 1.98 -3.31
CA PHE A 99 -11.63 1.70 -4.01
C PHE A 99 -11.97 0.21 -3.99
N HIS A 100 -10.98 -0.66 -4.24
CA HIS A 100 -11.17 -2.10 -4.21
C HIS A 100 -11.57 -2.63 -2.82
N ALA A 101 -11.12 -2.00 -1.75
CA ALA A 101 -11.59 -2.31 -0.40
C ALA A 101 -13.01 -1.78 -0.15
N ALA A 102 -13.28 -0.51 -0.51
CA ALA A 102 -14.59 0.13 -0.32
C ALA A 102 -15.72 -0.52 -1.14
N ALA A 103 -15.39 -1.15 -2.28
CA ALA A 103 -16.35 -1.91 -3.06
C ALA A 103 -16.90 -3.15 -2.33
N ARG A 104 -16.20 -3.64 -1.31
CA ARG A 104 -16.68 -4.77 -0.47
C ARG A 104 -17.79 -4.29 0.45
N GLU A 105 -18.85 -5.04 0.58
CA GLU A 105 -20.02 -4.68 1.43
C GLU A 105 -19.65 -4.50 2.89
N THR A 106 -18.74 -5.31 3.39
CA THR A 106 -18.29 -5.29 4.78
C THR A 106 -17.40 -4.09 5.11
N CYS A 107 -16.74 -3.48 4.10
CA CYS A 107 -15.87 -2.33 4.31
C CYS A 107 -16.70 -1.05 4.48
N LYS A 108 -16.67 -0.49 5.68
CA LYS A 108 -17.42 0.72 6.03
C LYS A 108 -16.58 1.99 5.90
N ARG A 109 -15.25 1.86 5.85
CA ARG A 109 -14.33 2.99 5.79
C ARG A 109 -13.04 2.58 5.08
N ALA A 110 -12.68 3.30 4.03
CA ALA A 110 -11.42 3.14 3.32
C ALA A 110 -10.76 4.49 3.12
N VAL A 111 -9.51 4.64 3.55
CA VAL A 111 -8.77 5.90 3.47
C VAL A 111 -7.46 5.66 2.71
N GLY A 112 -7.15 6.59 1.81
CA GLY A 112 -5.86 6.66 1.15
C GLY A 112 -5.14 7.94 1.55
N ILE A 113 -3.88 7.84 1.92
CA ILE A 113 -3.02 9.03 2.04
C ILE A 113 -1.88 8.95 1.03
N ASP A 114 -1.53 10.09 0.47
CA ASP A 114 -0.38 10.25 -0.42
C ASP A 114 0.15 11.68 -0.31
N LEU A 115 1.34 11.94 -0.85
CA LEU A 115 1.94 13.28 -0.90
C LEU A 115 1.91 13.89 -2.31
N SER A 116 1.46 13.13 -3.31
CA SER A 116 1.25 13.61 -4.68
C SER A 116 -0.13 14.24 -4.81
N ASP A 117 -0.16 15.56 -4.96
CA ASP A 117 -1.42 16.30 -5.19
C ASP A 117 -2.11 15.81 -6.46
N GLU A 118 -1.37 15.55 -7.55
CA GLU A 118 -1.89 15.05 -8.82
C GLU A 118 -2.60 13.67 -8.64
N CYS A 119 -2.01 12.75 -7.90
CA CYS A 119 -2.63 11.47 -7.58
C CYS A 119 -3.91 11.65 -6.76
N LEU A 120 -3.89 12.53 -5.76
CA LEU A 120 -5.02 12.76 -4.88
C LEU A 120 -6.18 13.48 -5.57
N GLU A 121 -5.90 14.42 -6.48
CA GLU A 121 -6.92 15.09 -7.30
C GLU A 121 -7.67 14.06 -8.15
N VAL A 122 -6.94 13.18 -8.81
CA VAL A 122 -7.53 12.07 -9.58
C VAL A 122 -8.35 11.13 -8.70
N CYS A 123 -7.84 10.79 -7.51
CA CYS A 123 -8.58 9.97 -6.55
C CYS A 123 -9.90 10.63 -6.13
N ARG A 124 -9.89 11.94 -5.83
CA ARG A 124 -11.09 12.69 -5.44
C ARG A 124 -12.09 12.81 -6.58
N LEU A 125 -11.60 13.05 -7.80
CA LEU A 125 -12.45 13.09 -8.98
C LEU A 125 -13.16 11.75 -9.21
N LEU A 126 -12.44 10.65 -9.16
CA LEU A 126 -13.04 9.31 -9.27
C LEU A 126 -14.00 9.02 -8.12
N ASN A 127 -13.66 9.44 -6.90
CA ASN A 127 -14.51 9.24 -5.75
C ASN A 127 -15.86 9.95 -5.85
N SER A 128 -15.91 11.13 -6.46
CA SER A 128 -17.17 11.88 -6.66
C SER A 128 -18.20 11.14 -7.52
N GLY A 129 -17.76 10.19 -8.34
CA GLY A 129 -18.61 9.32 -9.15
C GLY A 129 -18.66 7.86 -8.69
N PHE A 130 -18.10 7.55 -7.52
CA PHE A 130 -18.16 6.20 -6.96
C PHE A 130 -19.43 6.02 -6.13
N ASP A 131 -20.15 4.90 -6.33
CA ASP A 131 -21.43 4.63 -5.67
C ASP A 131 -21.36 4.55 -4.13
N ARG A 132 -20.15 4.39 -3.59
CA ARG A 132 -19.90 4.29 -2.14
C ARG A 132 -18.91 5.37 -1.69
N CYS A 133 -19.00 6.54 -2.29
CA CYS A 133 -18.08 7.65 -2.05
C CYS A 133 -18.02 8.08 -0.57
N GLU A 134 -19.12 7.92 0.17
CA GLU A 134 -19.22 8.23 1.60
C GLU A 134 -18.31 7.36 2.50
N ARG A 135 -17.85 6.21 1.98
CA ARG A 135 -16.93 5.30 2.69
C ARG A 135 -15.48 5.60 2.42
N VAL A 136 -15.19 6.50 1.46
CA VAL A 136 -13.84 6.72 0.92
C VAL A 136 -13.40 8.13 1.20
N ARG A 137 -12.15 8.27 1.68
CA ARG A 137 -11.50 9.56 1.89
C ARG A 137 -10.06 9.52 1.37
N PHE A 138 -9.62 10.60 0.72
CA PHE A 138 -8.26 10.78 0.24
C PHE A 138 -7.68 12.08 0.80
N GLU A 139 -6.52 11.97 1.48
CA GLU A 139 -5.89 13.11 2.15
C GLU A 139 -4.40 13.20 1.85
N ARG A 140 -3.90 14.43 1.81
CA ARG A 140 -2.48 14.73 1.74
C ARG A 140 -1.92 14.80 3.14
N LEU A 141 -1.41 13.67 3.63
CA LEU A 141 -0.87 13.53 4.99
C LEU A 141 0.35 12.60 4.99
N THR A 142 1.27 12.89 5.89
CA THR A 142 2.31 11.96 6.32
C THR A 142 1.77 11.00 7.39
N LEU A 143 2.50 9.92 7.68
CA LEU A 143 2.13 8.99 8.77
C LEU A 143 2.10 9.66 10.15
N PRO A 144 3.04 10.55 10.55
CA PRO A 144 2.95 11.27 11.82
C PRO A 144 1.72 12.18 11.92
N GLU A 145 1.40 12.93 10.86
CA GLU A 145 0.22 13.81 10.82
C GLU A 145 -1.09 13.01 10.94
N LEU A 146 -1.19 11.89 10.21
CA LEU A 146 -2.34 11.01 10.31
C LEU A 146 -2.47 10.41 11.72
N ALA A 147 -1.37 9.97 12.33
CA ALA A 147 -1.38 9.40 13.67
C ALA A 147 -1.84 10.43 14.72
N GLY A 148 -1.43 11.69 14.59
CA GLY A 148 -1.89 12.78 15.45
C GLY A 148 -3.36 13.15 15.28
N ARG A 149 -3.94 12.82 14.13
CA ARG A 149 -5.33 13.15 13.75
C ARG A 149 -6.22 11.92 13.58
N ILE A 150 -5.80 10.75 14.08
CA ILE A 150 -6.51 9.49 13.81
C ILE A 150 -7.99 9.48 14.24
N GLY A 151 -8.33 10.27 15.25
CA GLY A 151 -9.72 10.46 15.68
C GLY A 151 -10.63 11.06 14.61
N GLU A 152 -10.11 11.98 13.77
CA GLU A 152 -10.85 12.60 12.67
C GLU A 152 -11.22 11.60 11.56
N PHE A 153 -10.56 10.45 11.57
CA PHE A 153 -10.77 9.34 10.63
C PHE A 153 -11.58 8.21 11.27
N GLY A 154 -12.19 8.43 12.42
CA GLY A 154 -13.00 7.44 13.15
C GLY A 154 -12.17 6.36 13.86
N GLY A 155 -10.94 6.71 14.28
CA GLY A 155 -10.04 5.83 15.02
C GLY A 155 -9.19 4.92 14.13
N PRO A 156 -8.39 4.02 14.73
CA PRO A 156 -7.47 3.17 14.01
C PRO A 156 -8.19 2.21 13.05
N PHE A 157 -7.47 1.78 12.02
CA PHE A 157 -7.98 0.92 10.95
C PHE A 157 -7.73 -0.56 11.25
N GLN A 158 -8.69 -1.42 10.91
CA GLN A 158 -8.52 -2.87 11.01
C GLN A 158 -7.38 -3.37 10.10
N THR A 159 -7.23 -2.79 8.91
CA THR A 159 -6.20 -3.17 7.95
C THR A 159 -5.45 -1.94 7.46
N VAL A 160 -4.13 -2.01 7.51
CA VAL A 160 -3.24 -0.97 6.98
C VAL A 160 -2.37 -1.60 5.88
N LEU A 161 -2.30 -0.96 4.73
CA LEU A 161 -1.38 -1.31 3.66
C LEU A 161 -0.12 -0.43 3.78
N LEU A 162 1.03 -1.07 3.89
CA LEU A 162 2.32 -0.42 3.80
C LEU A 162 3.12 -1.10 2.68
N ILE A 163 2.94 -0.58 1.46
CA ILE A 163 3.41 -1.22 0.25
C ILE A 163 4.44 -0.33 -0.44
N ASN A 164 5.70 -0.77 -0.45
CA ASN A 164 6.80 -0.09 -1.15
C ASN A 164 7.09 1.36 -0.67
N THR A 165 6.76 1.66 0.59
CA THR A 165 6.80 3.01 1.17
C THR A 165 7.76 3.10 2.36
N TYR A 166 8.06 1.99 3.04
CA TYR A 166 8.80 1.96 4.28
C TYR A 166 10.17 2.67 4.21
N GLN A 167 10.88 2.54 3.09
CA GLN A 167 12.15 3.22 2.87
C GLN A 167 12.02 4.75 2.90
N TYR A 168 10.89 5.29 2.43
CA TYR A 168 10.64 6.73 2.46
C TYR A 168 10.25 7.23 3.86
N LEU A 169 9.61 6.40 4.67
CA LEU A 169 9.38 6.71 6.07
C LEU A 169 10.71 6.78 6.83
N PHE A 170 11.66 5.89 6.51
CA PHE A 170 12.95 5.81 7.21
C PHE A 170 13.97 6.86 6.72
N PHE A 171 14.15 7.01 5.41
CA PHE A 171 15.16 7.91 4.82
C PHE A 171 14.62 9.29 4.41
N GLY A 172 13.30 9.48 4.45
CA GLY A 172 12.65 10.62 3.85
C GLY A 172 12.55 10.52 2.32
N SER A 173 11.98 11.56 1.72
CA SER A 173 11.83 11.75 0.28
C SER A 173 12.07 13.20 -0.10
N THR A 174 11.89 13.57 -1.37
CA THR A 174 11.93 14.96 -1.84
C THR A 174 10.77 15.79 -1.29
N VAL A 175 9.68 15.14 -0.87
CA VAL A 175 8.42 15.80 -0.47
C VAL A 175 8.10 15.65 1.02
N ALA A 176 8.85 14.81 1.77
CA ALA A 176 8.66 14.65 3.20
C ALA A 176 9.97 14.26 3.91
N PRO A 177 10.20 14.78 5.14
CA PRO A 177 11.32 14.34 5.95
C PRO A 177 11.20 12.87 6.39
N ALA A 178 12.31 12.30 6.84
CA ALA A 178 12.30 10.99 7.48
C ALA A 178 11.53 11.03 8.81
N VAL A 179 10.95 9.92 9.19
CA VAL A 179 10.35 9.72 10.52
C VAL A 179 11.47 9.37 11.51
N GLY A 180 12.35 10.35 11.82
CA GLY A 180 13.42 10.22 12.81
C GLY A 180 14.53 9.21 12.52
N GLN A 181 14.52 8.51 11.37
CA GLN A 181 15.41 7.39 11.04
C GLN A 181 15.42 6.29 12.14
N ASP A 182 14.29 6.12 12.79
CA ASP A 182 14.07 5.17 13.88
C ASP A 182 12.96 4.17 13.48
N HIS A 183 13.32 2.91 13.37
CA HIS A 183 12.38 1.84 13.10
C HIS A 183 11.28 1.73 14.17
N ARG A 184 11.64 1.90 15.45
CA ARG A 184 10.68 1.80 16.56
C ARG A 184 9.62 2.90 16.48
N GLU A 185 10.03 4.12 16.15
CA GLU A 185 9.10 5.25 16.00
C GLU A 185 8.13 5.01 14.83
N ILE A 186 8.61 4.51 13.69
CA ILE A 186 7.74 4.16 12.57
C ILE A 186 6.70 3.11 12.98
N PHE A 187 7.11 2.05 13.69
CA PHE A 187 6.17 1.01 14.11
C PHE A 187 5.25 1.46 15.25
N ARG A 188 5.69 2.37 16.10
CA ARG A 188 4.83 3.03 17.10
C ARG A 188 3.70 3.80 16.42
N LEU A 189 4.03 4.62 15.42
CA LEU A 189 3.03 5.36 14.63
C LEU A 189 2.10 4.42 13.85
N LEU A 190 2.64 3.37 13.25
CA LEU A 190 1.83 2.33 12.59
C LEU A 190 0.85 1.69 13.57
N ARG A 191 1.28 1.42 14.82
CA ARG A 191 0.39 0.85 15.84
C ARG A 191 -0.72 1.83 16.25
N THR A 192 -0.42 3.14 16.28
CA THR A 192 -1.44 4.17 16.53
C THR A 192 -2.55 4.15 15.47
N VAL A 193 -2.22 3.92 14.21
CA VAL A 193 -3.20 3.94 13.11
C VAL A 193 -3.78 2.56 12.75
N CYS A 194 -3.27 1.48 13.36
CA CYS A 194 -3.68 0.09 13.08
C CYS A 194 -4.20 -0.60 14.33
N SER A 195 -5.44 -1.07 14.29
CA SER A 195 -6.05 -1.88 15.37
C SER A 195 -6.00 -3.38 15.10
N GLY A 196 -5.74 -3.81 13.87
CA GLY A 196 -5.76 -5.21 13.48
C GLY A 196 -4.47 -5.64 12.79
N ARG A 197 -4.36 -5.48 11.48
CA ARG A 197 -3.27 -6.03 10.67
C ARG A 197 -2.64 -5.00 9.74
N VAL A 198 -1.30 -4.94 9.71
CA VAL A 198 -0.56 -4.30 8.62
C VAL A 198 -0.14 -5.36 7.60
N VAL A 199 -0.52 -5.18 6.34
CA VAL A 199 0.04 -5.93 5.20
C VAL A 199 1.28 -5.18 4.73
N PHE A 200 2.43 -5.70 5.12
CA PHE A 200 3.72 -5.07 4.91
C PHE A 200 4.44 -5.73 3.72
N HIS A 201 4.63 -4.97 2.64
CA HIS A 201 5.29 -5.46 1.42
C HIS A 201 6.32 -4.44 0.92
N ASN A 202 7.56 -4.54 1.42
CA ASN A 202 8.59 -3.53 1.20
C ASN A 202 9.95 -4.14 0.86
N ARG A 203 10.89 -3.29 0.40
CA ARG A 203 12.30 -3.61 0.33
C ARG A 203 12.90 -3.45 1.73
N LEU A 204 13.66 -4.42 2.19
CA LEU A 204 14.19 -4.46 3.56
C LEU A 204 15.71 -4.40 3.61
N SER A 205 16.36 -4.38 2.47
CA SER A 205 17.84 -4.31 2.37
C SER A 205 18.22 -3.05 1.59
N LEU A 206 19.28 -2.38 2.01
CA LEU A 206 19.79 -1.21 1.31
C LEU A 206 20.11 -1.52 -0.16
N ALA A 207 20.64 -2.72 -0.45
CA ALA A 207 20.95 -3.16 -1.80
C ALA A 207 19.71 -3.32 -2.71
N ASP A 208 18.53 -3.52 -2.11
CA ASP A 208 17.27 -3.66 -2.85
C ASP A 208 16.58 -2.30 -3.13
N LEU A 209 17.07 -1.20 -2.54
CA LEU A 209 16.46 0.13 -2.69
C LEU A 209 16.74 0.74 -4.06
N GLN A 210 15.94 1.73 -4.44
CA GLN A 210 16.19 2.59 -5.59
C GLN A 210 17.31 3.60 -5.28
N SER A 211 17.81 4.28 -6.30
CA SER A 211 18.94 5.24 -6.17
C SER A 211 18.67 6.34 -5.14
N ASP A 212 17.51 7.01 -5.18
CA ASP A 212 17.22 8.12 -4.26
C ASP A 212 17.26 7.70 -2.76
N PRO A 213 16.58 6.66 -2.28
CA PRO A 213 16.76 6.19 -0.91
C PRO A 213 18.19 5.72 -0.58
N GLN A 214 18.92 5.13 -1.54
CA GLN A 214 20.32 4.73 -1.34
C GLN A 214 21.24 5.95 -1.12
N GLU A 215 21.07 6.98 -1.93
CA GLU A 215 21.85 8.23 -1.80
C GLU A 215 21.55 8.92 -0.45
N ARG A 216 20.28 8.97 -0.03
CA ARG A 216 19.88 9.50 1.28
C ARG A 216 20.50 8.71 2.41
N ALA A 217 20.49 7.39 2.35
CA ALA A 217 21.12 6.50 3.31
C ALA A 217 22.63 6.74 3.42
N SER A 218 23.28 6.94 2.28
CA SER A 218 24.72 7.25 2.22
C SER A 218 25.06 8.60 2.86
N ARG A 219 24.30 9.65 2.49
CA ARG A 219 24.48 11.01 3.06
C ARG A 219 24.23 11.06 4.56
N ALA A 220 23.25 10.31 5.07
CA ALA A 220 22.91 10.26 6.47
C ALA A 220 23.83 9.34 7.30
N GLY A 221 24.65 8.50 6.66
CA GLY A 221 25.48 7.49 7.35
C GLY A 221 24.68 6.37 8.04
N THR A 222 23.36 6.29 7.80
CA THR A 222 22.44 5.41 8.53
C THR A 222 22.12 4.11 7.79
N GLY A 223 22.73 3.88 6.63
CA GLY A 223 22.50 2.67 5.84
C GLY A 223 22.69 1.35 6.59
N LYS A 224 23.59 1.33 7.56
CA LYS A 224 23.86 0.16 8.43
C LYS A 224 22.66 -0.23 9.30
N LEU A 225 21.78 0.71 9.61
CA LEU A 225 20.57 0.47 10.40
C LEU A 225 19.46 -0.19 9.58
N TYR A 226 19.46 0.00 8.25
CA TYR A 226 18.41 -0.46 7.37
C TYR A 226 18.66 -1.89 6.88
N HIS A 227 18.26 -2.87 7.66
CA HIS A 227 18.36 -4.29 7.33
C HIS A 227 17.21 -5.11 7.93
N PRO A 228 16.87 -6.27 7.34
CA PRO A 228 15.68 -7.04 7.73
C PRO A 228 15.56 -7.36 9.21
N GLN A 229 16.68 -7.64 9.88
CA GLN A 229 16.69 -8.02 11.29
C GLN A 229 16.30 -6.84 12.18
N ALA A 230 16.93 -5.65 12.00
CA ALA A 230 16.60 -4.46 12.79
C ALA A 230 15.15 -4.02 12.59
N ILE A 231 14.65 -4.07 11.34
CA ILE A 231 13.26 -3.74 11.01
C ILE A 231 12.31 -4.72 11.72
N ARG A 232 12.62 -6.01 11.71
CA ARG A 232 11.82 -7.04 12.37
C ARG A 232 11.78 -6.87 13.88
N GLU A 233 12.93 -6.69 14.52
CA GLU A 233 13.04 -6.49 15.97
C GLU A 233 12.23 -5.28 16.43
N ALA A 234 12.31 -4.18 15.68
CA ALA A 234 11.51 -3.00 15.97
C ALA A 234 10.00 -3.26 15.80
N ALA A 235 9.59 -3.98 14.75
CA ALA A 235 8.20 -4.34 14.52
C ALA A 235 7.65 -5.25 15.63
N GLU A 236 8.44 -6.21 16.09
CA GLU A 236 8.06 -7.15 17.14
C GLU A 236 7.82 -6.45 18.50
N GLY A 237 8.28 -5.22 18.69
CA GLY A 237 7.91 -4.39 19.84
C GLY A 237 6.42 -4.01 19.90
N PHE A 238 5.74 -3.98 18.77
CA PHE A 238 4.36 -3.47 18.64
C PHE A 238 3.38 -4.47 18.02
N PHE A 239 3.90 -5.44 17.26
CA PHE A 239 3.12 -6.38 16.48
C PHE A 239 3.63 -7.81 16.64
N ARG A 240 2.76 -8.78 16.42
CA ARG A 240 3.18 -10.15 16.14
C ARG A 240 3.54 -10.24 14.66
N VAL A 241 4.80 -10.52 14.34
CA VAL A 241 5.33 -10.54 12.98
C VAL A 241 5.28 -11.96 12.42
N THR A 242 4.52 -12.16 11.35
CA THR A 242 4.51 -13.39 10.56
C THR A 242 5.16 -13.11 9.21
N ALA A 243 6.38 -13.62 9.00
CA ALA A 243 7.06 -13.52 7.72
C ALA A 243 6.50 -14.59 6.76
N LEU A 244 6.03 -14.13 5.62
CA LEU A 244 5.50 -14.98 4.56
C LEU A 244 6.55 -15.14 3.44
N ARG A 245 6.16 -15.77 2.34
CA ARG A 245 6.97 -15.86 1.12
C ARG A 245 7.27 -14.48 0.51
N ARG A 246 8.30 -14.41 -0.32
CA ARG A 246 8.52 -13.24 -1.18
C ARG A 246 7.45 -13.20 -2.28
N TRP A 247 6.96 -12.00 -2.55
CA TRP A 247 6.03 -11.71 -3.63
C TRP A 247 6.58 -10.60 -4.50
N LEU A 248 6.61 -10.78 -5.82
CA LEU A 248 7.24 -9.82 -6.75
C LEU A 248 8.65 -9.39 -6.30
N GLY A 249 9.46 -10.37 -5.84
CA GLY A 249 10.83 -10.13 -5.41
C GLY A 249 11.00 -9.53 -4.01
N ARG A 250 9.92 -9.18 -3.29
CA ARG A 250 9.94 -8.54 -1.97
C ARG A 250 9.33 -9.42 -0.90
N PRO A 251 9.81 -9.34 0.34
CA PRO A 251 9.17 -10.04 1.46
C PRO A 251 7.78 -9.48 1.72
N VAL A 252 6.85 -10.36 2.08
CA VAL A 252 5.55 -10.01 2.64
C VAL A 252 5.55 -10.40 4.10
N TRP A 253 5.27 -9.45 4.97
CA TRP A 253 5.04 -9.68 6.39
C TRP A 253 3.60 -9.32 6.73
N LEU A 254 2.99 -10.10 7.62
CA LEU A 254 1.77 -9.72 8.32
C LEU A 254 2.16 -9.27 9.71
N LEU A 255 1.76 -8.07 10.07
CA LEU A 255 2.01 -7.50 11.38
C LEU A 255 0.66 -7.39 12.09
N ASP A 256 0.35 -8.36 12.93
CA ASP A 256 -0.90 -8.37 13.71
C ASP A 256 -0.70 -7.56 14.99
N ALA A 257 -1.58 -6.59 15.26
CA ALA A 257 -1.52 -5.74 16.43
C ALA A 257 -1.55 -6.58 17.73
N LYS A 258 -0.70 -6.20 18.69
CA LYS A 258 -0.69 -6.77 20.04
C LYS A 258 -1.69 -6.09 20.94
#